data_21adad21d8f083158fd9c2c561893053
#
_entry.id   21adad21d8f083158fd9c2c561893053
#
_cell.length_a   1.000
_cell.length_b   1.000
_cell.length_c   1.000
_cell.angle_alpha   90.00
_cell.angle_beta   90.00
_cell.angle_gamma   90.00
#
_symmetry.space_group_name_H-M   'P 1'
#
loop_
_entity.id
_entity.type
_entity.pdbx_description
1 polymer ?
#
loop_
_entity_poly.entity_id
_entity_poly.type
_entity_poly.pdbx_seq_one_letter_code
_entity_poly.pdbx_strand_id
1 'polypeptide(L)'
;MPTYTFKLNGKAVTTTAPSDMPLLWVLRDKLGITGPKYGCGVGVCRACTSHINGQAAQICTVNISEVAGKNVVTIEGLANNGTLHPVQQAWLDDDVAQCGYCQPGQIMQAAAMLKTNKTPTDADIDGIMNVCRCGTYCRIRTAIKRAAAAM
;
A
#
# COMPACT_ATOMS: atom_id res chain seq x y z
N MET A 1 -17.76 4.14 22.04
CA MET A 1 -16.81 3.74 20.98
C MET A 1 -15.42 3.63 21.61
N PRO A 2 -14.73 2.52 21.43
CA PRO A 2 -13.38 2.34 21.97
C PRO A 2 -12.36 3.24 21.28
N THR A 3 -11.25 3.50 21.99
CA THR A 3 -10.13 4.31 21.51
C THR A 3 -8.96 3.38 21.16
N TYR A 4 -8.37 3.58 20.00
CA TYR A 4 -7.25 2.79 19.48
C TYR A 4 -6.03 3.67 19.25
N THR A 5 -4.87 3.19 19.69
CA THR A 5 -3.56 3.82 19.45
C THR A 5 -2.70 2.88 18.62
N PHE A 6 -2.10 3.40 17.56
CA PHE A 6 -1.18 2.67 16.68
C PHE A 6 -0.16 3.64 16.08
N LYS A 7 0.88 3.12 15.43
CA LYS A 7 1.80 3.97 14.66
C LYS A 7 1.31 4.09 13.23
N LEU A 8 1.24 5.31 12.70
CA LEU A 8 0.90 5.59 11.31
C LEU A 8 2.02 6.42 10.68
N ASN A 9 2.68 5.84 9.67
CA ASN A 9 3.80 6.47 8.96
C ASN A 9 4.86 7.02 9.93
N GLY A 10 5.22 6.21 10.94
CA GLY A 10 6.22 6.52 11.94
C GLY A 10 5.75 7.37 13.13
N LYS A 11 4.52 7.91 13.11
CA LYS A 11 3.96 8.75 14.19
C LYS A 11 2.90 7.98 14.97
N ALA A 12 2.89 8.14 16.30
CA ALA A 12 1.79 7.62 17.12
C ALA A 12 0.52 8.42 16.85
N VAL A 13 -0.58 7.71 16.57
CA VAL A 13 -1.91 8.29 16.38
C VAL A 13 -2.90 7.60 17.27
N THR A 14 -3.91 8.34 17.72
CA THR A 14 -5.01 7.84 18.54
C THR A 14 -6.33 8.26 17.92
N THR A 15 -7.26 7.32 17.79
CA THR A 15 -8.58 7.56 17.20
C THR A 15 -9.65 6.75 17.91
N THR A 16 -10.89 7.26 17.88
CA THR A 16 -12.05 6.59 18.44
C THR A 16 -12.94 6.10 17.28
N ALA A 17 -13.26 4.81 17.26
CA ALA A 17 -14.05 4.19 16.21
C ALA A 17 -14.76 2.92 16.70
N PRO A 18 -15.84 2.45 16.04
CA PRO A 18 -16.37 1.11 16.26
C PRO A 18 -15.26 0.06 16.02
N SER A 19 -15.25 -1.01 16.81
CA SER A 19 -14.20 -2.04 16.78
C SER A 19 -14.08 -2.77 15.43
N ASP A 20 -15.19 -2.87 14.72
CA ASP A 20 -15.35 -3.52 13.42
C ASP A 20 -15.22 -2.56 12.23
N MET A 21 -14.93 -1.28 12.50
CA MET A 21 -14.70 -0.31 11.41
C MET A 21 -13.43 -0.68 10.63
N PRO A 22 -13.51 -0.87 9.29
CA PRO A 22 -12.34 -1.18 8.48
C PRO A 22 -11.28 -0.07 8.57
N LEU A 23 -10.01 -0.46 8.69
CA LEU A 23 -8.89 0.47 8.80
C LEU A 23 -8.87 1.48 7.64
N LEU A 24 -9.26 1.06 6.44
CA LEU A 24 -9.35 1.95 5.27
C LEU A 24 -10.18 3.21 5.56
N TRP A 25 -11.36 3.04 6.17
CA TRP A 25 -12.26 4.16 6.49
C TRP A 25 -11.75 4.98 7.68
N VAL A 26 -11.13 4.33 8.67
CA VAL A 26 -10.46 5.07 9.75
C VAL A 26 -9.39 6.00 9.19
N LEU A 27 -8.56 5.51 8.29
CA LEU A 27 -7.50 6.33 7.67
C LEU A 27 -8.08 7.47 6.84
N ARG A 28 -9.07 7.19 5.99
CA ARG A 28 -9.63 8.17 5.05
C ARG A 28 -10.54 9.19 5.72
N ASP A 29 -11.50 8.74 6.54
CA ASP A 29 -12.57 9.60 7.05
C ASP A 29 -12.21 10.28 8.37
N LYS A 30 -11.39 9.62 9.21
CA LYS A 30 -11.03 10.17 10.53
C LYS A 30 -9.65 10.81 10.56
N LEU A 31 -8.69 10.28 9.79
CA LEU A 31 -7.30 10.73 9.84
C LEU A 31 -6.86 11.48 8.56
N GLY A 32 -7.73 11.60 7.56
CA GLY A 32 -7.46 12.36 6.32
C GLY A 32 -6.38 11.72 5.41
N ILE A 33 -6.02 10.46 5.63
CA ILE A 33 -5.05 9.72 4.81
C ILE A 33 -5.78 9.12 3.62
N THR A 34 -5.61 9.68 2.45
CA THR A 34 -6.38 9.34 1.23
C THR A 34 -5.63 8.52 0.20
N GLY A 35 -4.34 8.24 0.41
CA GLY A 35 -3.50 7.44 -0.48
C GLY A 35 -4.06 6.04 -0.73
N PRO A 36 -4.38 5.24 0.30
CA PRO A 36 -5.08 3.97 0.12
C PRO A 36 -6.47 4.19 -0.47
N LYS A 37 -6.83 3.43 -1.50
CA LYS A 37 -8.08 3.62 -2.25
C LYS A 37 -9.10 2.52 -1.96
N TYR A 38 -10.38 2.91 -1.96
CA TYR A 38 -11.48 1.97 -1.94
C TYR A 38 -11.79 1.50 -3.37
N GLY A 39 -11.96 0.19 -3.55
CA GLY A 39 -12.42 -0.39 -4.79
C GLY A 39 -13.50 -1.44 -4.52
N CYS A 40 -13.11 -2.67 -4.17
CA CYS A 40 -14.05 -3.78 -3.97
C CYS A 40 -14.61 -3.88 -2.52
N GLY A 41 -13.89 -3.44 -1.51
CA GLY A 41 -14.25 -3.59 -0.09
C GLY A 41 -14.14 -5.01 0.47
N VAL A 42 -13.68 -5.98 -0.33
CA VAL A 42 -13.62 -7.41 0.01
C VAL A 42 -12.22 -8.03 -0.21
N GLY A 43 -11.18 -7.21 -0.30
CA GLY A 43 -9.79 -7.65 -0.41
C GLY A 43 -9.36 -8.16 -1.79
N VAL A 44 -10.23 -8.13 -2.81
CA VAL A 44 -9.97 -8.70 -4.14
C VAL A 44 -9.15 -7.77 -5.02
N CYS A 45 -9.57 -6.50 -5.17
CA CYS A 45 -8.90 -5.56 -6.08
C CYS A 45 -7.55 -5.05 -5.57
N ARG A 46 -7.35 -5.05 -4.26
CA ARG A 46 -6.12 -4.65 -3.55
C ARG A 46 -5.70 -3.19 -3.75
N ALA A 47 -6.61 -2.31 -4.20
CA ALA A 47 -6.35 -0.87 -4.32
C ALA A 47 -6.04 -0.21 -2.97
N CYS A 48 -6.48 -0.82 -1.87
CA CYS A 48 -6.25 -0.38 -0.49
C CYS A 48 -4.96 -0.93 0.14
N THR A 49 -4.11 -1.65 -0.60
CA THR A 49 -2.90 -2.26 -0.04
C THR A 49 -2.06 -1.24 0.71
N SER A 50 -1.77 -1.54 1.97
CA SER A 50 -0.89 -0.80 2.87
C SER A 50 -0.04 -1.81 3.64
N HIS A 51 0.95 -1.37 4.41
CA HIS A 51 1.74 -2.30 5.22
C HIS A 51 1.26 -2.27 6.68
N ILE A 52 1.12 -3.44 7.27
CA ILE A 52 0.93 -3.63 8.72
C ILE A 52 2.11 -4.46 9.23
N ASN A 53 2.89 -3.88 10.13
CA ASN A 53 4.14 -4.46 10.62
C ASN A 53 5.08 -4.91 9.46
N GLY A 54 5.13 -4.11 8.39
CA GLY A 54 6.00 -4.36 7.24
C GLY A 54 5.49 -5.36 6.21
N GLN A 55 4.31 -5.91 6.40
CA GLN A 55 3.68 -6.85 5.45
C GLN A 55 2.52 -6.19 4.72
N ALA A 56 2.36 -6.50 3.44
CA ALA A 56 1.23 -6.01 2.66
C ALA A 56 -0.10 -6.57 3.17
N ALA A 57 -1.08 -5.69 3.34
CA ALA A 57 -2.42 -6.04 3.81
C ALA A 57 -3.49 -5.25 3.04
N GLN A 58 -4.63 -5.88 2.80
CA GLN A 58 -5.80 -5.26 2.19
C GLN A 58 -6.67 -4.63 3.29
N ILE A 59 -6.38 -3.38 3.63
CA ILE A 59 -6.93 -2.69 4.80
C ILE A 59 -8.44 -2.38 4.74
N CYS A 60 -9.11 -2.69 3.64
CA CYS A 60 -10.57 -2.65 3.56
C CYS A 60 -11.24 -3.82 4.30
N THR A 61 -10.49 -4.88 4.63
CA THR A 61 -10.98 -6.06 5.35
C THR A 61 -10.37 -6.23 6.74
N VAL A 62 -9.47 -5.33 7.14
CA VAL A 62 -8.83 -5.34 8.46
C VAL A 62 -9.56 -4.37 9.37
N ASN A 63 -10.05 -4.84 10.51
CA ASN A 63 -10.72 -4.01 11.49
C ASN A 63 -9.74 -3.16 12.31
N ILE A 64 -10.18 -1.98 12.75
CA ILE A 64 -9.33 -1.10 13.58
C ILE A 64 -8.87 -1.78 14.88
N SER A 65 -9.70 -2.65 15.46
CA SER A 65 -9.34 -3.42 16.66
C SER A 65 -8.12 -4.32 16.47
N GLU A 66 -7.86 -4.75 15.24
CA GLU A 66 -6.73 -5.63 14.90
C GLU A 66 -5.40 -4.89 14.77
N VAL A 67 -5.43 -3.56 14.67
CA VAL A 67 -4.22 -2.73 14.44
C VAL A 67 -3.74 -1.98 15.69
N ALA A 68 -4.43 -2.10 16.81
CA ALA A 68 -3.97 -1.51 18.07
C ALA A 68 -2.53 -1.93 18.39
N GLY A 69 -1.66 -0.97 18.66
CA GLY A 69 -0.23 -1.19 18.93
C GLY A 69 0.64 -1.56 17.73
N LYS A 70 0.07 -1.75 16.53
CA LYS A 70 0.83 -2.10 15.33
C LYS A 70 1.38 -0.87 14.60
N ASN A 71 2.30 -1.14 13.67
CA ASN A 71 2.86 -0.13 12.78
C ASN A 71 2.17 -0.23 11.40
N VAL A 72 1.50 0.84 11.01
CA VAL A 72 0.83 0.97 9.71
C VAL A 72 1.61 1.95 8.85
N VAL A 73 1.94 1.53 7.63
CA VAL A 73 2.58 2.40 6.62
C VAL A 73 1.70 2.42 5.38
N THR A 74 1.34 3.64 4.97
CA THR A 74 0.61 3.90 3.73
C THR A 74 1.56 4.46 2.66
N ILE A 75 1.05 4.71 1.45
CA ILE A 75 1.86 5.28 0.36
C ILE A 75 2.50 6.61 0.77
N GLU A 76 1.82 7.41 1.60
CA GLU A 76 2.32 8.69 2.10
C GLU A 76 3.55 8.55 3.01
N GLY A 77 3.71 7.38 3.64
CA GLY A 77 4.83 7.08 4.52
C GLY A 77 5.91 6.19 3.91
N LEU A 78 5.81 5.84 2.64
CA LEU A 78 6.78 4.95 1.99
C LEU A 78 8.09 5.69 1.66
N ALA A 79 8.02 6.95 1.25
CA ALA A 79 9.17 7.81 1.08
C ALA A 79 9.79 8.18 2.44
N ASN A 80 11.11 8.36 2.49
CA ASN A 80 11.83 8.68 3.71
C ASN A 80 12.57 10.01 3.56
N ASN A 81 12.28 10.98 4.44
CA ASN A 81 12.94 12.29 4.48
C ASN A 81 13.02 12.98 3.09
N GLY A 82 11.94 12.94 2.33
CA GLY A 82 11.87 13.54 1.00
C GLY A 82 12.50 12.70 -0.11
N THR A 83 13.13 11.57 0.21
CA THR A 83 13.68 10.62 -0.78
C THR A 83 12.63 9.55 -1.09
N LEU A 84 12.29 9.42 -2.38
CA LEU A 84 11.36 8.40 -2.83
C LEU A 84 11.93 7.00 -2.61
N HIS A 85 11.04 6.07 -2.27
CA HIS A 85 11.39 4.65 -2.28
C HIS A 85 11.73 4.22 -3.72
N PRO A 86 12.70 3.31 -3.95
CA PRO A 86 13.08 2.87 -5.30
C PRO A 86 11.90 2.46 -6.18
N VAL A 87 10.86 1.85 -5.61
CA VAL A 87 9.62 1.52 -6.35
C VAL A 87 8.89 2.79 -6.79
N GLN A 88 8.77 3.80 -5.93
CA GLN A 88 8.13 5.07 -6.31
C GLN A 88 8.90 5.78 -7.42
N GLN A 89 10.23 5.79 -7.32
CA GLN A 89 11.09 6.39 -8.35
C GLN A 89 10.94 5.66 -9.69
N ALA A 90 10.95 4.33 -9.69
CA ALA A 90 10.75 3.53 -10.90
C ALA A 90 9.38 3.78 -11.56
N TRP A 91 8.33 3.99 -10.75
CA TRP A 91 6.99 4.35 -11.27
C TRP A 91 6.98 5.68 -12.01
N LEU A 92 7.75 6.66 -11.53
CA LEU A 92 7.93 7.94 -12.23
C LEU A 92 8.77 7.79 -13.49
N ASP A 93 9.90 7.09 -13.39
CA ASP A 93 10.85 6.94 -14.50
C ASP A 93 10.23 6.20 -15.69
N ASP A 94 9.39 5.22 -15.45
CA ASP A 94 8.73 4.40 -16.48
C ASP A 94 7.31 4.91 -16.84
N ASP A 95 6.88 6.05 -16.28
CA ASP A 95 5.56 6.66 -16.53
C ASP A 95 4.42 5.63 -16.47
N VAL A 96 4.35 4.89 -15.35
CA VAL A 96 3.51 3.70 -15.22
C VAL A 96 2.02 4.03 -15.21
N ALA A 97 1.64 5.10 -14.50
CA ALA A 97 0.23 5.41 -14.23
C ALA A 97 -0.53 5.87 -15.47
N GLN A 98 -1.81 5.46 -15.59
CA GLN A 98 -2.78 6.12 -16.44
C GLN A 98 -3.76 6.91 -15.56
N CYS A 99 -4.89 6.31 -15.11
CA CYS A 99 -5.79 7.02 -14.22
C CYS A 99 -5.21 7.25 -12.82
N GLY A 100 -4.22 6.46 -12.41
CA GLY A 100 -3.52 6.58 -11.13
C GLY A 100 -4.24 5.95 -9.94
N TYR A 101 -5.48 5.52 -10.06
CA TYR A 101 -6.29 5.11 -8.91
C TYR A 101 -5.74 3.89 -8.17
N CYS A 102 -5.32 2.84 -8.88
CA CYS A 102 -4.77 1.63 -8.26
C CYS A 102 -3.29 1.73 -7.88
N GLN A 103 -2.59 2.79 -8.31
CA GLN A 103 -1.13 2.84 -8.24
C GLN A 103 -0.59 2.86 -6.81
N PRO A 104 -1.18 3.55 -5.83
CA PRO A 104 -0.72 3.44 -4.44
C PRO A 104 -0.69 1.99 -3.95
N GLY A 105 -1.76 1.22 -4.20
CA GLY A 105 -1.81 -0.19 -3.84
C GLY A 105 -0.79 -1.05 -4.59
N GLN A 106 -0.57 -0.80 -5.89
CA GLN A 106 0.43 -1.48 -6.70
C GLN A 106 1.85 -1.25 -6.16
N ILE A 107 2.19 0.01 -5.86
CA ILE A 107 3.49 0.40 -5.31
C ILE A 107 3.72 -0.24 -3.95
N MET A 108 2.73 -0.21 -3.05
CA MET A 108 2.83 -0.80 -1.72
C MET A 108 3.03 -2.32 -1.79
N GLN A 109 2.32 -2.99 -2.69
CA GLN A 109 2.48 -4.43 -2.91
C GLN A 109 3.88 -4.77 -3.46
N ALA A 110 4.34 -4.02 -4.46
CA ALA A 110 5.67 -4.20 -5.05
C ALA A 110 6.78 -3.96 -4.01
N ALA A 111 6.67 -2.91 -3.21
CA ALA A 111 7.63 -2.61 -2.15
C ALA A 111 7.71 -3.74 -1.11
N ALA A 112 6.58 -4.31 -0.71
CA ALA A 112 6.55 -5.46 0.20
C ALA A 112 7.20 -6.70 -0.42
N MET A 113 6.93 -6.98 -1.69
CA MET A 113 7.53 -8.10 -2.42
C MET A 113 9.06 -7.94 -2.53
N LEU A 114 9.54 -6.78 -2.94
CA LEU A 114 10.97 -6.53 -3.12
C LEU A 114 11.75 -6.48 -1.81
N LYS A 115 11.09 -6.32 -0.68
CA LYS A 115 11.72 -6.44 0.63
C LYS A 115 12.21 -7.86 0.91
N THR A 116 11.51 -8.86 0.41
CA THR A 116 11.80 -10.29 0.63
C THR A 116 12.42 -10.97 -0.59
N ASN A 117 12.10 -10.51 -1.81
CA ASN A 117 12.61 -11.04 -3.06
C ASN A 117 13.25 -9.91 -3.88
N LYS A 118 14.57 -9.83 -3.86
CA LYS A 118 15.35 -8.78 -4.55
C LYS A 118 15.55 -9.05 -6.05
N THR A 119 15.28 -10.26 -6.50
CA THR A 119 15.45 -10.69 -7.90
C THR A 119 14.18 -11.39 -8.40
N PRO A 120 13.04 -10.67 -8.45
CA PRO A 120 11.77 -11.30 -8.83
C PRO A 120 11.79 -11.75 -10.29
N THR A 121 11.27 -12.94 -10.52
CA THR A 121 10.98 -13.44 -11.87
C THR A 121 9.70 -12.81 -12.42
N ASP A 122 9.45 -12.97 -13.72
CA ASP A 122 8.18 -12.54 -14.32
C ASP A 122 6.99 -13.22 -13.65
N ALA A 123 7.12 -14.50 -13.31
CA ALA A 123 6.08 -15.25 -12.60
C ALA A 123 5.79 -14.67 -11.20
N ASP A 124 6.83 -14.24 -10.47
CA ASP A 124 6.64 -13.59 -9.17
C ASP A 124 5.87 -12.27 -9.32
N ILE A 125 6.20 -11.49 -10.33
CA ILE A 125 5.56 -10.20 -10.60
C ILE A 125 4.11 -10.42 -11.06
N ASP A 126 3.87 -11.38 -11.93
CA ASP A 126 2.52 -11.75 -12.41
C ASP A 126 1.65 -12.32 -11.27
N GLY A 127 2.27 -12.83 -10.21
CA GLY A 127 1.61 -13.22 -8.97
C GLY A 127 1.06 -12.06 -8.13
N ILE A 128 1.39 -10.82 -8.45
CA ILE A 128 0.78 -9.63 -7.84
C ILE A 128 -0.67 -9.52 -8.33
N MET A 129 -1.61 -9.68 -7.41
CA MET A 129 -3.03 -9.78 -7.70
C MET A 129 -3.75 -8.41 -7.74
N ASN A 130 -3.01 -7.30 -7.61
CA ASN A 130 -3.59 -5.96 -7.65
C ASN A 130 -4.18 -5.64 -9.03
N VAL A 131 -5.44 -5.24 -9.08
CA VAL A 131 -6.16 -4.98 -10.33
C VAL A 131 -5.86 -3.58 -10.86
N CYS A 132 -5.51 -3.47 -12.14
CA CYS A 132 -5.41 -2.22 -12.88
C CYS A 132 -6.40 -2.22 -14.03
N ARG A 133 -7.47 -1.41 -13.96
CA ARG A 133 -8.50 -1.34 -15.01
C ARG A 133 -7.97 -0.73 -16.31
N CYS A 134 -6.95 0.13 -16.23
CA CYS A 134 -6.27 0.72 -17.39
C CYS A 134 -5.31 -0.27 -18.08
N GLY A 135 -4.99 -1.39 -17.43
CA GLY A 135 -4.13 -2.44 -18.00
C GLY A 135 -2.65 -2.08 -18.10
N THR A 136 -2.11 -1.26 -17.17
CA THR A 136 -0.70 -0.84 -17.21
C THR A 136 0.29 -1.92 -16.75
N TYR A 137 -0.09 -3.19 -16.75
CA TYR A 137 0.70 -4.29 -16.20
C TYR A 137 2.09 -4.44 -16.83
N CYS A 138 2.25 -4.16 -18.13
CA CYS A 138 3.57 -4.21 -18.78
C CYS A 138 4.53 -3.17 -18.19
N ARG A 139 4.05 -1.95 -17.96
CA ARG A 139 4.85 -0.88 -17.32
C ARG A 139 5.11 -1.19 -15.85
N ILE A 140 4.12 -1.72 -15.13
CA ILE A 140 4.29 -2.18 -13.73
C ILE A 140 5.42 -3.20 -13.64
N ARG A 141 5.46 -4.19 -14.54
CA ARG A 141 6.51 -5.21 -14.59
C ARG A 141 7.89 -4.57 -14.82
N THR A 142 8.00 -3.66 -15.78
CA THR A 142 9.25 -2.95 -16.07
C THR A 142 9.71 -2.16 -14.86
N ALA A 143 8.83 -1.40 -14.24
CA ALA A 143 9.14 -0.58 -13.07
C ALA A 143 9.57 -1.42 -11.85
N ILE A 144 8.94 -2.58 -11.61
CA ILE A 144 9.34 -3.48 -10.53
C ILE A 144 10.76 -4.01 -10.77
N LYS A 145 11.09 -4.43 -12.02
CA LYS A 145 12.45 -4.88 -12.35
C LYS A 145 13.47 -3.77 -12.20
N ARG A 146 13.15 -2.53 -12.61
CA ARG A 146 14.01 -1.36 -12.41
C ARG A 146 14.23 -1.09 -10.91
N ALA A 147 13.17 -1.11 -10.12
CA ALA A 147 13.27 -0.91 -8.67
C ALA A 147 14.11 -1.99 -8.00
N ALA A 148 13.95 -3.25 -8.41
CA ALA A 148 14.74 -4.37 -7.89
C ALA A 148 16.25 -4.18 -8.16
N ALA A 149 16.61 -3.69 -9.34
CA ALA A 149 18.00 -3.41 -9.69
C ALA A 149 18.61 -2.23 -8.90
N ALA A 150 17.78 -1.37 -8.31
CA ALA A 150 18.18 -0.22 -7.49
C ALA A 150 18.20 -0.50 -5.98
N MET A 151 17.85 -1.71 -5.54
CA MET A 151 17.75 -2.12 -4.13
C MET A 151 18.81 -3.17 -3.78
#